data_a6f28315ab2bb7b7a24aba724a61ea8e
#
_entry.id   a6f28315ab2bb7b7a24aba724a61ea8e
#
_cell.length_a   1.000
_cell.length_b   1.000
_cell.length_c   1.000
_cell.angle_alpha   90.00
_cell.angle_beta   90.00
_cell.angle_gamma   90.00
#
_symmetry.space_group_name_H-M   'P 1'
#
loop_
_entity.id
_entity.type
_entity.pdbx_description
1 polymer ?
#
loop_
_entity_poly.entity_id
_entity_poly.type
_entity_poly.pdbx_seq_one_letter_code
_entity_poly.pdbx_strand_id
1 'polypeptide(L)'
;SDVFIVSDMADSQQKYAMKVEKQHGNIRAVLKLDVMVLSCMQRRGVVGFPMMIAAGRTSAYKYLVMQMLGPDLGKLRRSLPEKRFSLATALKVALQTVDRLHALHDAGWLCRQRREGAKSGGWNDEQDNGQIYMLDFGFARRFRDTEGNLIRPRANAALVGTFQYAPLAAHAHKDQSPKDDLESWFYMTVELIKGPLPWGNFKDYHQMGNYKKAIRNEKRSDFLSGCPDELGTIMDSIDRTQFFEEPQYDLISREIRSAAARADVDLEMPFDWQIERWMFRRAHFVGDLGESNMASERLANADDSDNDRSSLPVDATPPLESR
;
A
#
# COMPACT_ATOMS: atom_id res chain seq x y z
N SER A 1 2.28 -19.22 -9.71
CA SER A 1 3.60 -18.55 -9.66
C SER A 1 4.08 -18.50 -8.22
N ASP A 2 5.34 -18.80 -8.04
CA ASP A 2 6.00 -18.79 -6.74
C ASP A 2 6.81 -17.50 -6.60
N VAL A 3 7.02 -17.04 -5.36
CA VAL A 3 7.80 -15.84 -5.06
C VAL A 3 8.93 -16.21 -4.11
N PHE A 4 10.15 -15.88 -4.51
CA PHE A 4 11.37 -16.13 -3.77
C PHE A 4 12.04 -14.82 -3.36
N ILE A 5 12.76 -14.85 -2.25
CA ILE A 5 13.70 -13.79 -1.88
C ILE A 5 15.04 -14.14 -2.51
N VAL A 6 15.60 -13.21 -3.26
CA VAL A 6 16.91 -13.36 -3.91
C VAL A 6 17.82 -12.21 -3.50
N SER A 7 19.13 -12.44 -3.54
CA SER A 7 20.15 -11.42 -3.26
C SER A 7 20.89 -11.05 -4.53
N ASP A 8 21.43 -9.84 -4.57
CA ASP A 8 22.40 -9.46 -5.57
C ASP A 8 23.69 -10.28 -5.36
N MET A 9 24.32 -10.71 -6.43
CA MET A 9 25.60 -11.45 -6.36
C MET A 9 26.78 -10.54 -5.98
N ALA A 10 26.69 -9.25 -6.34
CA ALA A 10 27.70 -8.26 -6.02
C ALA A 10 27.52 -7.68 -4.60
N ASP A 11 26.27 -7.64 -4.10
CA ASP A 11 25.93 -7.16 -2.75
C ASP A 11 24.87 -8.08 -2.12
N SER A 12 25.32 -9.01 -1.29
CA SER A 12 24.45 -10.00 -0.64
C SER A 12 23.45 -9.38 0.35
N GLN A 13 23.64 -8.13 0.80
CA GLN A 13 22.69 -7.40 1.65
C GLN A 13 21.50 -6.88 0.85
N GLN A 14 21.69 -6.61 -0.45
CA GLN A 14 20.61 -6.15 -1.31
C GLN A 14 19.67 -7.30 -1.67
N LYS A 15 18.42 -7.21 -1.18
CA LYS A 15 17.38 -8.23 -1.37
C LYS A 15 16.33 -7.78 -2.36
N TYR A 16 15.84 -8.73 -3.15
CA TYR A 16 14.77 -8.53 -4.12
C TYR A 16 13.74 -9.64 -4.02
N ALA A 17 12.53 -9.38 -4.53
CA ALA A 17 11.50 -10.39 -4.72
C ALA A 17 11.57 -10.92 -6.16
N MET A 18 11.69 -12.23 -6.33
CA MET A 18 11.66 -12.88 -7.65
C MET A 18 10.39 -13.71 -7.79
N LYS A 19 9.49 -13.30 -8.68
CA LYS A 19 8.28 -14.04 -9.06
C LYS A 19 8.59 -14.94 -10.23
N VAL A 20 8.25 -16.24 -10.11
CA VAL A 20 8.59 -17.27 -11.11
C VAL A 20 7.33 -17.96 -11.61
N GLU A 21 7.27 -18.23 -12.91
CA GLU A 21 6.19 -18.94 -13.58
C GLU A 21 6.80 -20.02 -14.50
N LYS A 22 6.23 -21.23 -14.51
CA LYS A 22 6.68 -22.30 -15.42
C LYS A 22 6.52 -21.87 -16.88
N GLN A 23 7.51 -22.21 -17.73
CA GLN A 23 7.50 -21.85 -19.15
C GLN A 23 6.36 -22.53 -19.91
N HIS A 24 6.02 -23.78 -19.52
CA HIS A 24 5.00 -24.60 -20.17
C HIS A 24 3.92 -25.03 -19.15
N GLY A 25 2.73 -25.36 -19.64
CA GLY A 25 1.63 -25.88 -18.80
C GLY A 25 0.77 -24.85 -18.11
N ASN A 26 1.03 -23.55 -18.28
CA ASN A 26 0.20 -22.49 -17.73
C ASN A 26 -0.88 -22.05 -18.74
N ILE A 27 -2.14 -22.13 -18.32
CA ILE A 27 -3.30 -21.69 -19.12
C ILE A 27 -3.28 -20.17 -19.35
N ARG A 28 -2.62 -19.40 -18.48
CA ARG A 28 -2.51 -17.93 -18.56
C ARG A 28 -1.07 -17.48 -18.30
N ALA A 29 -0.58 -16.57 -19.12
CA ALA A 29 0.72 -15.92 -18.93
C ALA A 29 0.57 -14.75 -17.92
N VAL A 30 0.38 -15.08 -16.64
CA VAL A 30 0.13 -14.11 -15.55
C VAL A 30 1.33 -13.20 -15.36
N LEU A 31 2.54 -13.75 -15.34
CA LEU A 31 3.77 -13.00 -15.15
C LEU A 31 4.04 -11.97 -16.28
N LYS A 32 3.61 -12.27 -17.50
CA LYS A 32 3.74 -11.33 -18.63
C LYS A 32 2.95 -10.04 -18.36
N LEU A 33 1.78 -10.14 -17.75
CA LEU A 33 0.97 -8.95 -17.40
C LEU A 33 1.63 -8.12 -16.29
N ASP A 34 2.20 -8.77 -15.26
CA ASP A 34 2.98 -8.06 -14.25
C ASP A 34 4.12 -7.25 -14.89
N VAL A 35 4.91 -7.88 -15.76
CA VAL A 35 6.03 -7.22 -16.46
C VAL A 35 5.52 -6.04 -17.32
N MET A 36 4.42 -6.22 -18.05
CA MET A 36 3.88 -5.15 -18.92
C MET A 36 3.39 -3.95 -18.11
N VAL A 37 2.68 -4.18 -17.02
CA VAL A 37 2.15 -3.10 -16.16
C VAL A 37 3.30 -2.40 -15.43
N LEU A 38 4.19 -3.15 -14.76
CA LEU A 38 5.30 -2.55 -14.02
C LEU A 38 6.26 -1.76 -14.93
N SER A 39 6.59 -2.29 -16.12
CA SER A 39 7.38 -1.55 -17.12
C SER A 39 6.68 -0.27 -17.56
N CYS A 40 5.35 -0.30 -17.72
CA CYS A 40 4.58 0.87 -18.10
C CYS A 40 4.62 1.94 -17.00
N MET A 41 4.34 1.56 -15.74
CA MET A 41 4.36 2.48 -14.59
C MET A 41 5.75 3.06 -14.34
N GLN A 42 6.80 2.24 -14.41
CA GLN A 42 8.18 2.68 -14.23
C GLN A 42 8.62 3.69 -15.29
N ARG A 43 8.29 3.47 -16.58
CA ARG A 43 8.58 4.43 -17.66
C ARG A 43 7.83 5.75 -17.50
N ARG A 44 6.66 5.75 -16.88
CA ARG A 44 5.85 6.95 -16.59
C ARG A 44 6.31 7.65 -15.31
N GLY A 45 7.27 7.10 -14.56
CA GLY A 45 7.75 7.64 -13.28
C GLY A 45 6.70 7.59 -12.17
N VAL A 46 5.71 6.70 -12.27
CA VAL A 46 4.61 6.62 -11.30
C VAL A 46 5.08 5.88 -10.05
N VAL A 47 4.93 6.51 -8.89
CA VAL A 47 5.26 5.93 -7.59
C VAL A 47 4.14 5.01 -7.08
N GLY A 48 4.48 4.09 -6.14
CA GLY A 48 3.50 3.15 -5.56
C GLY A 48 3.29 1.89 -6.40
N PHE A 49 4.23 1.60 -7.30
CA PHE A 49 4.38 0.33 -8.00
C PHE A 49 5.79 -0.19 -7.76
N PRO A 50 5.99 -1.52 -7.53
CA PRO A 50 7.33 -2.06 -7.32
C PRO A 50 8.24 -1.75 -8.50
N MET A 51 9.46 -1.30 -8.21
CA MET A 51 10.47 -1.13 -9.25
C MET A 51 10.84 -2.50 -9.83
N MET A 52 10.73 -2.64 -11.14
CA MET A 52 11.18 -3.83 -11.85
C MET A 52 12.70 -3.74 -12.07
N ILE A 53 13.43 -4.74 -11.58
CA ILE A 53 14.90 -4.81 -11.68
C ILE A 53 15.28 -5.58 -12.94
N ALA A 54 14.69 -6.75 -13.13
CA ALA A 54 14.95 -7.60 -14.28
C ALA A 54 13.74 -8.48 -14.61
N ALA A 55 13.60 -8.86 -15.86
CA ALA A 55 12.66 -9.89 -16.28
C ALA A 55 13.29 -10.74 -17.39
N GLY A 56 13.00 -12.03 -17.39
CA GLY A 56 13.58 -12.92 -18.37
C GLY A 56 12.93 -14.30 -18.41
N ARG A 57 13.58 -15.20 -19.16
CA ARG A 57 13.16 -16.58 -19.29
C ARG A 57 14.35 -17.51 -19.40
N THR A 58 14.20 -18.71 -18.89
CA THR A 58 15.08 -19.87 -19.13
C THR A 58 14.32 -20.91 -19.96
N SER A 59 14.91 -22.06 -20.22
CA SER A 59 14.20 -23.18 -20.85
C SER A 59 13.00 -23.68 -20.03
N ALA A 60 13.04 -23.57 -18.69
CA ALA A 60 12.02 -24.09 -17.77
C ALA A 60 11.09 -23.04 -17.20
N TYR A 61 11.54 -21.80 -16.99
CA TYR A 61 10.84 -20.77 -16.24
C TYR A 61 10.90 -19.39 -16.91
N LYS A 62 9.88 -18.58 -16.63
CA LYS A 62 9.89 -17.12 -16.77
C LYS A 62 10.06 -16.53 -15.38
N TYR A 63 10.73 -15.39 -15.27
CA TYR A 63 10.94 -14.72 -14.00
C TYR A 63 10.81 -13.20 -14.12
N LEU A 64 10.46 -12.59 -13.01
CA LEU A 64 10.43 -11.16 -12.78
C LEU A 64 11.10 -10.88 -11.44
N VAL A 65 12.17 -10.09 -11.45
CA VAL A 65 12.85 -9.60 -10.25
C VAL A 65 12.39 -8.15 -10.03
N MET A 66 11.95 -7.87 -8.82
CA MET A 66 11.40 -6.57 -8.46
C MET A 66 11.80 -6.17 -7.05
N GLN A 67 11.60 -4.91 -6.73
CA GLN A 67 11.79 -4.35 -5.40
C GLN A 67 11.17 -5.25 -4.33
N MET A 68 11.93 -5.50 -3.26
CA MET A 68 11.41 -6.16 -2.06
C MET A 68 10.50 -5.21 -1.31
N LEU A 69 9.29 -5.67 -0.99
CA LEU A 69 8.28 -4.91 -0.27
C LEU A 69 8.01 -5.49 1.10
N GLY A 70 7.41 -4.70 1.95
CA GLY A 70 6.98 -5.08 3.27
C GLY A 70 5.79 -6.05 3.29
N PRO A 71 5.18 -6.24 4.44
CA PRO A 71 4.07 -7.16 4.61
C PRO A 71 2.83 -6.72 3.82
N ASP A 72 2.02 -7.69 3.49
CA ASP A 72 0.71 -7.52 2.88
C ASP A 72 -0.26 -6.85 3.88
N LEU A 73 -1.01 -5.83 3.41
CA LEU A 73 -1.93 -5.07 4.25
C LEU A 73 -3.01 -5.95 4.88
N GLY A 74 -3.47 -6.97 4.15
CA GLY A 74 -4.42 -7.91 4.71
C GLY A 74 -3.83 -8.74 5.85
N LYS A 75 -2.54 -9.09 5.79
CA LYS A 75 -1.86 -9.76 6.92
C LYS A 75 -1.76 -8.81 8.11
N LEU A 76 -1.32 -7.57 7.88
CA LEU A 76 -1.24 -6.55 8.93
C LEU A 76 -2.59 -6.30 9.59
N ARG A 77 -3.66 -6.12 8.80
CA ARG A 77 -5.01 -5.93 9.31
C ARG A 77 -5.49 -7.12 10.14
N ARG A 78 -5.31 -8.35 9.63
CA ARG A 78 -5.75 -9.58 10.33
C ARG A 78 -4.98 -9.87 11.63
N SER A 79 -3.77 -9.30 11.81
CA SER A 79 -3.03 -9.41 13.07
C SER A 79 -3.55 -8.49 14.17
N LEU A 80 -4.34 -7.46 13.82
CA LEU A 80 -4.95 -6.56 14.80
C LEU A 80 -6.14 -7.24 15.52
N PRO A 81 -6.40 -6.92 16.80
CA PRO A 81 -7.46 -7.56 17.59
C PRO A 81 -8.83 -7.51 16.93
N GLU A 82 -9.22 -6.34 16.41
CA GLU A 82 -10.51 -6.13 15.76
C GLU A 82 -10.48 -6.40 14.24
N LYS A 83 -9.34 -6.86 13.71
CA LYS A 83 -9.13 -7.13 12.28
C LYS A 83 -9.47 -5.93 11.38
N ARG A 84 -9.27 -4.72 11.90
CA ARG A 84 -9.43 -3.45 11.20
C ARG A 84 -8.28 -2.50 11.53
N PHE A 85 -8.07 -1.51 10.70
CA PHE A 85 -7.13 -0.42 10.98
C PHE A 85 -7.82 0.72 11.73
N SER A 86 -7.01 1.60 12.32
CA SER A 86 -7.49 2.91 12.75
C SER A 86 -8.05 3.67 11.55
N LEU A 87 -8.95 4.62 11.81
CA LEU A 87 -9.52 5.44 10.73
C LEU A 87 -8.43 6.20 9.96
N ALA A 88 -7.41 6.72 10.66
CA ALA A 88 -6.26 7.39 10.05
C ALA A 88 -5.54 6.49 9.05
N THR A 89 -5.15 5.29 9.47
CA THR A 89 -4.48 4.31 8.62
C THR A 89 -5.36 3.90 7.45
N ALA A 90 -6.64 3.61 7.68
CA ALA A 90 -7.57 3.20 6.62
C ALA A 90 -7.76 4.28 5.55
N LEU A 91 -7.96 5.55 5.95
CA LEU A 91 -8.11 6.67 5.01
C LEU A 91 -6.82 6.99 4.25
N LYS A 92 -5.65 6.90 4.91
CA LYS A 92 -4.35 7.04 4.21
C LYS A 92 -4.14 5.96 3.15
N VAL A 93 -4.45 4.71 3.49
CA VAL A 93 -4.37 3.59 2.52
C VAL A 93 -5.36 3.82 1.38
N ALA A 94 -6.58 4.26 1.68
CA ALA A 94 -7.59 4.56 0.67
C ALA A 94 -7.12 5.65 -0.30
N LEU A 95 -6.59 6.76 0.19
CA LEU A 95 -6.03 7.85 -0.64
C LEU A 95 -4.91 7.33 -1.54
N GLN A 96 -3.91 6.67 -0.97
CA GLN A 96 -2.78 6.21 -1.76
C GLN A 96 -3.20 5.18 -2.81
N THR A 97 -4.14 4.29 -2.50
CA THR A 97 -4.58 3.25 -3.45
C THR A 97 -5.50 3.79 -4.53
N VAL A 98 -6.35 4.77 -4.27
CA VAL A 98 -7.14 5.43 -5.34
C VAL A 98 -6.25 6.19 -6.30
N ASP A 99 -5.20 6.88 -5.82
CA ASP A 99 -4.21 7.55 -6.67
C ASP A 99 -3.48 6.55 -7.60
N ARG A 100 -3.14 5.35 -7.08
CA ARG A 100 -2.51 4.29 -7.90
C ARG A 100 -3.47 3.74 -8.95
N LEU A 101 -4.76 3.57 -8.59
CA LEU A 101 -5.77 3.17 -9.56
C LEU A 101 -5.96 4.22 -10.65
N HIS A 102 -6.02 5.50 -10.29
CA HIS A 102 -6.09 6.60 -11.25
C HIS A 102 -4.91 6.54 -12.23
N ALA A 103 -3.67 6.50 -11.73
CA ALA A 103 -2.48 6.42 -12.57
C ALA A 103 -2.44 5.16 -13.46
N LEU A 104 -2.95 4.04 -12.98
CA LEU A 104 -3.06 2.79 -13.75
C LEU A 104 -4.09 2.93 -14.88
N HIS A 105 -5.24 3.56 -14.59
CA HIS A 105 -6.29 3.82 -15.57
C HIS A 105 -5.86 4.84 -16.63
N ASP A 106 -5.12 5.89 -16.25
CA ASP A 106 -4.49 6.84 -17.18
C ASP A 106 -3.51 6.16 -18.13
N ALA A 107 -2.86 5.10 -17.66
CA ALA A 107 -1.99 4.28 -18.51
C ALA A 107 -2.76 3.28 -19.39
N GLY A 108 -4.09 3.28 -19.36
CA GLY A 108 -4.97 2.43 -20.15
C GLY A 108 -5.13 1.01 -19.63
N TRP A 109 -4.83 0.76 -18.35
CA TRP A 109 -4.94 -0.55 -17.73
C TRP A 109 -6.02 -0.60 -16.66
N LEU A 110 -6.79 -1.68 -16.63
CA LEU A 110 -7.62 -2.09 -15.49
C LEU A 110 -6.81 -3.03 -14.60
N CYS A 111 -6.95 -2.84 -13.29
CA CYS A 111 -6.33 -3.70 -12.29
C CYS A 111 -7.04 -5.05 -12.21
N ARG A 112 -8.36 -5.03 -12.10
CA ARG A 112 -9.24 -6.19 -11.89
C ARG A 112 -8.79 -7.06 -10.73
N GLN A 113 -8.12 -6.45 -9.74
CA GLN A 113 -7.59 -7.14 -8.59
C GLN A 113 -8.72 -7.55 -7.64
N ARG A 114 -8.64 -8.76 -7.16
CA ARG A 114 -9.68 -9.38 -6.33
C ARG A 114 -9.18 -9.81 -4.95
N ARG A 115 -8.04 -9.26 -4.54
CA ARG A 115 -7.41 -9.49 -3.23
C ARG A 115 -6.94 -8.15 -2.66
N GLU A 116 -6.64 -8.13 -1.37
CA GLU A 116 -5.91 -7.04 -0.73
C GLU A 116 -4.47 -6.98 -1.30
N GLY A 117 -4.32 -6.57 -2.56
CA GLY A 117 -3.05 -6.61 -3.28
C GLY A 117 -2.18 -5.38 -3.09
N ALA A 118 -2.27 -4.76 -1.91
CA ALA A 118 -1.39 -3.68 -1.53
C ALA A 118 -0.44 -4.12 -0.41
N LYS A 119 0.78 -3.59 -0.43
CA LYS A 119 1.81 -3.86 0.56
C LYS A 119 2.39 -2.56 1.09
N SER A 120 2.91 -2.59 2.32
CA SER A 120 3.73 -1.50 2.86
C SER A 120 5.05 -1.36 2.08
N GLY A 121 5.63 -0.16 2.12
CA GLY A 121 6.79 0.20 1.30
C GLY A 121 8.10 -0.43 1.69
N GLY A 122 8.31 -0.75 2.96
CA GLY A 122 9.54 -1.33 3.44
C GLY A 122 9.42 -2.82 3.73
N TRP A 123 10.44 -3.61 3.38
CA TRP A 123 10.51 -4.99 3.80
C TRP A 123 11.17 -5.14 5.17
N ASN A 124 11.96 -4.17 5.57
CA ASN A 124 12.48 -3.98 6.93
C ASN A 124 12.08 -2.61 7.45
N ASP A 125 12.29 -2.44 8.71
CA ASP A 125 11.87 -1.27 9.47
C ASP A 125 12.51 0.06 9.02
N GLU A 126 13.72 0.02 8.52
CA GLU A 126 14.45 1.22 8.08
C GLU A 126 14.02 1.72 6.70
N GLN A 127 13.40 0.84 5.90
CA GLN A 127 12.97 1.14 4.53
C GLN A 127 11.47 1.47 4.42
N ASP A 128 10.71 1.37 5.53
CA ASP A 128 9.29 1.74 5.51
C ASP A 128 9.13 3.26 5.48
N ASN A 129 8.93 3.78 4.28
CA ASN A 129 8.75 5.20 4.00
C ASN A 129 7.27 5.64 4.02
N GLY A 130 6.37 4.83 4.57
CA GLY A 130 4.94 5.14 4.57
C GLY A 130 4.26 5.04 3.20
N GLN A 131 4.93 4.45 2.21
CA GLN A 131 4.40 4.30 0.87
C GLN A 131 3.65 2.96 0.74
N ILE A 132 2.45 3.02 0.15
CA ILE A 132 1.68 1.83 -0.21
C ILE A 132 1.93 1.48 -1.68
N TYR A 133 2.19 0.20 -1.93
CA TYR A 133 2.48 -0.32 -3.27
C TYR A 133 1.37 -1.25 -3.75
N MET A 134 0.91 -1.03 -4.98
CA MET A 134 0.06 -1.98 -5.69
C MET A 134 0.92 -3.00 -6.44
N LEU A 135 0.51 -4.27 -6.40
CA LEU A 135 1.20 -5.38 -7.04
C LEU A 135 0.20 -6.46 -7.49
N ASP A 136 0.71 -7.46 -8.22
CA ASP A 136 -0.04 -8.61 -8.71
C ASP A 136 -1.06 -8.26 -9.82
N PHE A 137 -0.51 -7.86 -10.97
CA PHE A 137 -1.29 -7.48 -12.15
C PHE A 137 -1.63 -8.66 -13.06
N GLY A 138 -1.57 -9.88 -12.54
CA GLY A 138 -1.85 -11.10 -13.30
C GLY A 138 -3.26 -11.19 -13.88
N PHE A 139 -4.17 -10.33 -13.42
CA PHE A 139 -5.52 -10.17 -13.97
C PHE A 139 -5.73 -8.84 -14.69
N ALA A 140 -4.70 -7.99 -14.77
CA ALA A 140 -4.79 -6.70 -15.43
C ALA A 140 -5.23 -6.85 -16.90
N ARG A 141 -5.87 -5.82 -17.41
CA ARG A 141 -6.34 -5.78 -18.80
C ARG A 141 -6.23 -4.39 -19.37
N ARG A 142 -5.80 -4.28 -20.62
CA ARG A 142 -5.94 -3.04 -21.35
C ARG A 142 -7.41 -2.75 -21.67
N PHE A 143 -7.86 -1.54 -21.39
CA PHE A 143 -9.16 -1.01 -21.80
C PHE A 143 -9.04 0.14 -22.80
N ARG A 144 -7.81 0.64 -23.02
CA ARG A 144 -7.45 1.54 -24.10
C ARG A 144 -6.40 0.89 -24.99
N ASP A 145 -6.46 1.12 -26.29
CA ASP A 145 -5.44 0.71 -27.23
C ASP A 145 -4.19 1.63 -27.17
N THR A 146 -3.26 1.46 -28.11
CA THR A 146 -2.03 2.28 -28.18
C THR A 146 -2.29 3.72 -28.62
N GLU A 147 -3.42 3.97 -29.24
CA GLU A 147 -3.86 5.29 -29.72
C GLU A 147 -4.71 6.02 -28.66
N GLY A 148 -5.03 5.34 -27.54
CA GLY A 148 -5.85 5.89 -26.46
C GLY A 148 -7.36 5.63 -26.62
N ASN A 149 -7.79 4.96 -27.68
CA ASN A 149 -9.20 4.66 -27.91
C ASN A 149 -9.68 3.55 -26.96
N LEU A 150 -10.94 3.64 -26.56
CA LEU A 150 -11.56 2.61 -25.72
C LEU A 150 -11.73 1.30 -26.50
N ILE A 151 -11.27 0.20 -25.92
CA ILE A 151 -11.45 -1.13 -26.47
C ILE A 151 -12.90 -1.58 -26.23
N ARG A 152 -13.56 -2.11 -27.26
CA ARG A 152 -14.94 -2.61 -27.16
C ARG A 152 -15.08 -3.64 -26.05
N PRO A 153 -16.12 -3.51 -25.19
CA PRO A 153 -16.39 -4.50 -24.15
C PRO A 153 -16.73 -5.86 -24.75
N ARG A 154 -16.33 -6.91 -24.07
CA ARG A 154 -16.69 -8.29 -24.43
C ARG A 154 -18.12 -8.56 -24.00
N ALA A 155 -18.86 -9.33 -24.80
CA ALA A 155 -20.22 -9.74 -24.47
C ALA A 155 -20.27 -10.63 -23.22
N ASN A 156 -19.28 -11.51 -23.05
CA ASN A 156 -19.13 -12.39 -21.90
C ASN A 156 -17.71 -12.28 -21.30
N ALA A 157 -17.63 -11.89 -20.05
CA ALA A 157 -16.39 -11.85 -19.29
C ALA A 157 -16.35 -13.01 -18.29
N ALA A 158 -15.29 -13.82 -18.36
CA ALA A 158 -15.11 -14.89 -17.40
C ALA A 158 -14.95 -14.32 -15.99
N LEU A 159 -15.66 -14.89 -15.03
CA LEU A 159 -15.47 -14.63 -13.61
C LEU A 159 -14.23 -15.39 -13.13
N VAL A 160 -13.22 -14.68 -12.66
CA VAL A 160 -11.91 -15.26 -12.30
C VAL A 160 -11.43 -14.67 -10.98
N GLY A 161 -10.85 -15.50 -10.11
CA GLY A 161 -10.22 -15.09 -8.85
C GLY A 161 -11.14 -15.09 -7.63
N THR A 162 -10.69 -14.48 -6.53
CA THR A 162 -11.44 -14.39 -5.27
C THR A 162 -12.60 -13.39 -5.41
N PHE A 163 -13.79 -13.76 -4.96
CA PHE A 163 -15.02 -13.01 -5.23
C PHE A 163 -15.32 -11.92 -4.21
N GLN A 164 -14.62 -11.90 -3.09
CA GLN A 164 -14.89 -10.98 -1.97
C GLN A 164 -14.99 -9.51 -2.43
N TYR A 165 -14.04 -9.04 -3.24
CA TYR A 165 -14.04 -7.66 -3.75
C TYR A 165 -14.52 -7.54 -5.21
N ALA A 166 -15.00 -8.62 -5.82
CA ALA A 166 -15.48 -8.58 -7.20
C ALA A 166 -16.62 -7.57 -7.36
N PRO A 167 -16.58 -6.68 -8.38
CA PRO A 167 -17.62 -5.70 -8.63
C PRO A 167 -18.89 -6.37 -9.19
N LEU A 168 -20.02 -5.67 -9.14
CA LEU A 168 -21.29 -6.18 -9.65
C LEU A 168 -21.24 -6.58 -11.14
N ALA A 169 -20.46 -5.86 -11.95
CA ALA A 169 -20.24 -6.23 -13.36
C ALA A 169 -19.62 -7.63 -13.49
N ALA A 170 -18.67 -7.98 -12.59
CA ALA A 170 -18.06 -9.31 -12.59
C ALA A 170 -19.07 -10.40 -12.19
N HIS A 171 -19.95 -10.15 -11.21
CA HIS A 171 -21.03 -11.06 -10.83
C HIS A 171 -22.05 -11.25 -11.96
N ALA A 172 -22.23 -10.24 -12.81
CA ALA A 172 -23.10 -10.28 -14.00
C ALA A 172 -22.40 -10.81 -15.25
N HIS A 173 -21.15 -11.30 -15.18
CA HIS A 173 -20.34 -11.74 -16.31
C HIS A 173 -20.15 -10.66 -17.41
N LYS A 174 -20.28 -9.39 -17.03
CA LYS A 174 -20.03 -8.24 -17.91
C LYS A 174 -18.56 -7.85 -17.89
N ASP A 175 -18.10 -7.23 -18.96
CA ASP A 175 -16.77 -6.64 -19.00
C ASP A 175 -16.68 -5.47 -18.01
N GLN A 176 -15.48 -5.22 -17.50
CA GLN A 176 -15.23 -4.24 -16.46
C GLN A 176 -14.59 -2.99 -17.06
N SER A 177 -14.81 -1.86 -16.40
CA SER A 177 -14.27 -0.55 -16.72
C SER A 177 -13.59 0.06 -15.46
N PRO A 178 -12.99 1.24 -15.51
CA PRO A 178 -12.36 1.88 -14.36
C PRO A 178 -13.24 1.98 -13.11
N LYS A 179 -14.57 2.24 -13.30
CA LYS A 179 -15.51 2.29 -12.17
C LYS A 179 -15.60 0.98 -11.38
N ASP A 180 -15.41 -0.16 -12.05
CA ASP A 180 -15.50 -1.47 -11.43
C ASP A 180 -14.26 -1.79 -10.57
N ASP A 181 -13.10 -1.28 -10.94
CA ASP A 181 -11.92 -1.30 -10.08
C ASP A 181 -12.13 -0.42 -8.83
N LEU A 182 -12.80 0.73 -8.98
CA LEU A 182 -13.17 1.60 -7.85
C LEU A 182 -14.25 0.96 -6.97
N GLU A 183 -15.18 0.21 -7.52
CA GLU A 183 -16.14 -0.58 -6.72
C GLU A 183 -15.40 -1.63 -5.87
N SER A 184 -14.42 -2.31 -6.45
CA SER A 184 -13.57 -3.27 -5.72
C SER A 184 -12.74 -2.58 -4.62
N TRP A 185 -12.16 -1.43 -4.93
CA TRP A 185 -11.43 -0.57 -4.01
C TRP A 185 -12.33 -0.09 -2.85
N PHE A 186 -13.57 0.30 -3.14
CA PHE A 186 -14.53 0.74 -2.14
C PHE A 186 -14.85 -0.36 -1.13
N TYR A 187 -15.06 -1.60 -1.55
CA TYR A 187 -15.25 -2.73 -0.63
C TYR A 187 -14.02 -2.97 0.25
N MET A 188 -12.82 -2.87 -0.33
CA MET A 188 -11.58 -2.94 0.43
C MET A 188 -11.52 -1.82 1.48
N THR A 189 -11.81 -0.58 1.10
CA THR A 189 -11.79 0.58 2.02
C THR A 189 -12.74 0.40 3.19
N VAL A 190 -13.97 -0.07 2.95
CA VAL A 190 -14.94 -0.37 4.02
C VAL A 190 -14.40 -1.48 4.93
N GLU A 191 -13.77 -2.52 4.38
CA GLU A 191 -13.17 -3.58 5.18
C GLU A 191 -11.98 -3.10 6.02
N LEU A 192 -11.18 -2.16 5.51
CA LEU A 192 -10.08 -1.57 6.29
C LEU A 192 -10.62 -0.81 7.51
N ILE A 193 -11.75 -0.11 7.38
CA ILE A 193 -12.38 0.71 8.43
C ILE A 193 -13.16 -0.15 9.43
N LYS A 194 -13.99 -1.08 8.95
CA LYS A 194 -14.95 -1.84 9.77
C LYS A 194 -14.47 -3.22 10.19
N GLY A 195 -13.50 -3.78 9.47
CA GLY A 195 -13.16 -5.19 9.58
C GLY A 195 -13.90 -6.05 8.53
N PRO A 196 -14.04 -7.36 8.75
CA PRO A 196 -14.52 -8.29 7.73
C PRO A 196 -15.84 -7.88 7.09
N LEU A 197 -15.91 -7.98 5.76
CA LEU A 197 -17.11 -7.69 4.99
C LEU A 197 -18.24 -8.69 5.31
N PRO A 198 -19.52 -8.25 5.29
CA PRO A 198 -20.66 -9.12 5.64
C PRO A 198 -20.75 -10.41 4.82
N TRP A 199 -20.26 -10.37 3.58
CA TRP A 199 -20.25 -11.54 2.67
C TRP A 199 -18.92 -12.31 2.68
N GLY A 200 -17.99 -11.98 3.58
CA GLY A 200 -16.64 -12.60 3.60
C GLY A 200 -16.67 -14.13 3.77
N ASN A 201 -17.71 -14.67 4.42
CA ASN A 201 -17.90 -16.10 4.64
C ASN A 201 -18.83 -16.78 3.62
N PHE A 202 -19.39 -16.03 2.65
CA PHE A 202 -20.28 -16.63 1.64
C PHE A 202 -19.47 -17.52 0.70
N LYS A 203 -19.94 -18.74 0.49
CA LYS A 203 -19.34 -19.69 -0.46
C LYS A 203 -19.93 -19.54 -1.87
N ASP A 204 -21.18 -19.12 -1.95
CA ASP A 204 -21.91 -18.91 -3.21
C ASP A 204 -21.70 -17.48 -3.71
N TYR A 205 -21.15 -17.35 -4.92
CA TYR A 205 -20.88 -16.06 -5.55
C TYR A 205 -22.16 -15.32 -5.98
N HIS A 206 -23.26 -16.04 -6.29
CA HIS A 206 -24.56 -15.44 -6.59
C HIS A 206 -25.16 -14.79 -5.34
N GLN A 207 -25.11 -15.48 -4.21
CA GLN A 207 -25.52 -14.93 -2.91
C GLN A 207 -24.72 -13.68 -2.57
N MET A 208 -23.40 -13.71 -2.80
CA MET A 208 -22.53 -12.55 -2.60
C MET A 208 -22.91 -11.39 -3.50
N GLY A 209 -23.15 -11.63 -4.80
CA GLY A 209 -23.59 -10.62 -5.74
C GLY A 209 -24.96 -10.00 -5.37
N ASN A 210 -25.90 -10.81 -4.90
CA ASN A 210 -27.19 -10.33 -4.41
C ASN A 210 -27.04 -9.46 -3.16
N TYR A 211 -26.19 -9.85 -2.22
CA TYR A 211 -25.90 -9.02 -1.04
C TYR A 211 -25.26 -7.68 -1.43
N LYS A 212 -24.32 -7.68 -2.38
CA LYS A 212 -23.72 -6.45 -2.93
C LYS A 212 -24.71 -5.53 -3.64
N LYS A 213 -25.79 -6.08 -4.23
CA LYS A 213 -26.91 -5.28 -4.73
C LYS A 213 -27.73 -4.71 -3.57
N ALA A 214 -28.02 -5.50 -2.55
CA ALA A 214 -28.81 -5.09 -1.40
C ALA A 214 -28.19 -3.93 -0.61
N ILE A 215 -26.86 -3.83 -0.54
CA ILE A 215 -26.18 -2.69 0.12
C ILE A 215 -26.34 -1.36 -0.63
N ARG A 216 -26.90 -1.33 -1.84
CA ARG A 216 -27.28 -0.10 -2.54
C ARG A 216 -28.65 0.41 -2.12
N ASN A 217 -29.45 -0.44 -1.48
CA ASN A 217 -30.85 -0.17 -1.14
C ASN A 217 -31.09 -0.51 0.35
N GLU A 218 -31.79 -1.59 0.60
CA GLU A 218 -32.32 -1.96 1.94
C GLU A 218 -31.23 -2.21 2.99
N LYS A 219 -30.01 -2.59 2.60
CA LYS A 219 -28.88 -2.84 3.52
C LYS A 219 -27.83 -1.71 3.54
N ARG A 220 -28.16 -0.56 2.92
CA ARG A 220 -27.20 0.56 2.80
C ARG A 220 -26.77 1.11 4.16
N SER A 221 -27.76 1.41 5.01
CA SER A 221 -27.52 1.96 6.33
C SER A 221 -26.66 1.03 7.18
N ASP A 222 -26.99 -0.27 7.21
CA ASP A 222 -26.22 -1.26 7.97
C ASP A 222 -24.79 -1.40 7.44
N PHE A 223 -24.65 -1.40 6.12
CA PHE A 223 -23.34 -1.56 5.47
C PHE A 223 -22.42 -0.36 5.76
N LEU A 224 -22.93 0.85 5.72
CA LEU A 224 -22.17 2.09 5.95
C LEU A 224 -22.12 2.50 7.43
N SER A 225 -22.90 1.87 8.31
CA SER A 225 -22.87 2.15 9.74
C SER A 225 -21.45 2.06 10.30
N GLY A 226 -20.99 3.09 11.03
CA GLY A 226 -19.64 3.18 11.58
C GLY A 226 -18.55 3.55 10.55
N CYS A 227 -18.93 3.85 9.31
CA CYS A 227 -18.08 4.53 8.35
C CYS A 227 -18.36 6.06 8.38
N PRO A 228 -17.40 6.89 7.95
CA PRO A 228 -17.68 8.29 7.63
C PRO A 228 -18.79 8.43 6.59
N ASP A 229 -19.65 9.46 6.73
CA ASP A 229 -20.78 9.72 5.82
C ASP A 229 -20.34 9.93 4.37
N GLU A 230 -19.14 10.45 4.19
CA GLU A 230 -18.50 10.68 2.89
C GLU A 230 -18.37 9.42 2.06
N LEU A 231 -18.27 8.24 2.69
CA LEU A 231 -18.27 6.96 1.97
C LEU A 231 -19.60 6.73 1.24
N GLY A 232 -20.70 7.24 1.75
CA GLY A 232 -21.98 7.23 1.04
C GLY A 232 -21.93 8.02 -0.27
N THR A 233 -21.34 9.21 -0.25
CA THR A 233 -21.13 10.07 -1.43
C THR A 233 -20.21 9.38 -2.46
N ILE A 234 -19.12 8.77 -1.99
CA ILE A 234 -18.18 8.02 -2.84
C ILE A 234 -18.89 6.86 -3.52
N MET A 235 -19.67 6.06 -2.79
CA MET A 235 -20.43 4.93 -3.32
C MET A 235 -21.40 5.39 -4.42
N ASP A 236 -22.13 6.48 -4.18
CA ASP A 236 -23.06 7.04 -5.15
C ASP A 236 -22.36 7.57 -6.41
N SER A 237 -21.18 8.16 -6.28
CA SER A 237 -20.38 8.60 -7.42
C SER A 237 -19.92 7.42 -8.28
N ILE A 238 -19.43 6.35 -7.65
CA ILE A 238 -19.02 5.13 -8.37
C ILE A 238 -20.21 4.48 -9.07
N ASP A 239 -21.36 4.36 -8.41
CA ASP A 239 -22.56 3.70 -8.96
C ASP A 239 -23.19 4.49 -10.10
N ARG A 240 -23.09 5.85 -10.12
CA ARG A 240 -23.58 6.69 -11.23
C ARG A 240 -22.68 6.67 -12.46
N THR A 241 -21.38 6.40 -12.29
CA THR A 241 -20.42 6.38 -13.39
C THR A 241 -20.77 5.30 -14.41
N GLN A 242 -20.89 5.68 -15.69
CA GLN A 242 -21.20 4.74 -16.77
C GLN A 242 -19.94 4.02 -17.26
N PHE A 243 -20.11 2.95 -18.03
CA PHE A 243 -19.00 2.09 -18.48
C PHE A 243 -17.91 2.85 -19.26
N PHE A 244 -18.28 3.82 -20.07
CA PHE A 244 -17.34 4.61 -20.90
C PHE A 244 -16.96 5.96 -20.29
N GLU A 245 -17.48 6.28 -19.12
CA GLU A 245 -17.17 7.52 -18.42
C GLU A 245 -15.91 7.37 -17.56
N GLU A 246 -15.20 8.47 -17.41
CA GLU A 246 -14.08 8.57 -16.50
C GLU A 246 -14.61 8.79 -15.07
N PRO A 247 -14.18 7.98 -14.09
CA PRO A 247 -14.57 8.19 -12.72
C PRO A 247 -14.05 9.52 -12.15
N GLN A 248 -14.76 10.04 -11.13
CA GLN A 248 -14.41 11.29 -10.48
C GLN A 248 -13.38 11.07 -9.36
N TYR A 249 -12.12 10.78 -9.70
CA TYR A 249 -11.04 10.50 -8.74
C TYR A 249 -10.80 11.66 -7.76
N ASP A 250 -10.88 12.91 -8.26
CA ASP A 250 -10.72 14.12 -7.43
C ASP A 250 -11.84 14.25 -6.39
N LEU A 251 -13.08 13.89 -6.76
CA LEU A 251 -14.18 13.84 -5.80
C LEU A 251 -13.88 12.81 -4.72
N ILE A 252 -13.48 11.60 -5.10
CA ILE A 252 -13.18 10.51 -4.14
C ILE A 252 -12.08 10.96 -3.17
N SER A 253 -10.99 11.50 -3.69
CA SER A 253 -9.86 11.98 -2.87
C SER A 253 -10.27 13.12 -1.94
N ARG A 254 -11.12 14.04 -2.39
CA ARG A 254 -11.66 15.14 -1.58
C ARG A 254 -12.57 14.62 -0.48
N GLU A 255 -13.48 13.70 -0.77
CA GLU A 255 -14.38 13.11 0.23
C GLU A 255 -13.59 12.35 1.32
N ILE A 256 -12.52 11.60 0.95
CA ILE A 256 -11.66 10.94 1.95
C ILE A 256 -10.98 11.99 2.86
N ARG A 257 -10.48 13.10 2.31
CA ARG A 257 -9.88 14.17 3.11
C ARG A 257 -10.92 14.88 3.99
N SER A 258 -12.13 15.07 3.49
CA SER A 258 -13.27 15.60 4.27
C SER A 258 -13.60 14.68 5.44
N ALA A 259 -13.66 13.36 5.21
CA ALA A 259 -13.89 12.37 6.26
C ALA A 259 -12.82 12.44 7.36
N ALA A 260 -11.54 12.59 6.99
CA ALA A 260 -10.46 12.75 7.94
C ALA A 260 -10.61 14.05 8.76
N ALA A 261 -10.90 15.18 8.10
CA ALA A 261 -11.07 16.46 8.76
C ALA A 261 -12.27 16.47 9.73
N ARG A 262 -13.42 15.88 9.34
CA ARG A 262 -14.61 15.79 10.19
C ARG A 262 -14.42 14.89 11.40
N ALA A 263 -13.58 13.85 11.27
CA ALA A 263 -13.26 12.94 12.35
C ALA A 263 -12.06 13.39 13.20
N ASP A 264 -11.52 14.59 12.93
CA ASP A 264 -10.31 15.13 13.58
C ASP A 264 -9.12 14.15 13.48
N VAL A 265 -8.95 13.56 12.30
CA VAL A 265 -7.91 12.57 12.00
C VAL A 265 -6.77 13.21 11.21
N ASP A 266 -5.56 13.15 11.76
CA ASP A 266 -4.34 13.57 11.06
C ASP A 266 -3.85 12.47 10.12
N LEU A 267 -3.86 12.79 8.82
CA LEU A 267 -3.40 11.87 7.76
C LEU A 267 -1.86 11.79 7.68
N GLU A 268 -1.11 12.65 8.37
CA GLU A 268 0.35 12.59 8.43
C GLU A 268 0.86 11.65 9.54
N MET A 269 -0.02 11.25 10.47
CA MET A 269 0.34 10.28 11.52
C MET A 269 0.90 8.98 10.92
N PRO A 270 1.85 8.31 11.62
CA PRO A 270 2.33 6.99 11.20
C PRO A 270 1.18 5.99 11.02
N PHE A 271 1.39 4.99 10.17
CA PHE A 271 0.46 3.86 10.08
C PHE A 271 0.43 3.04 11.37
N ASP A 272 -0.66 2.34 11.62
CA ASP A 272 -0.83 1.51 12.83
C ASP A 272 0.35 0.57 13.09
N TRP A 273 0.92 -0.03 12.05
CA TRP A 273 2.10 -0.91 12.15
C TRP A 273 3.43 -0.18 12.36
N GLN A 274 3.44 1.15 12.31
CA GLN A 274 4.63 1.99 12.55
C GLN A 274 4.59 2.67 13.93
N ILE A 275 3.44 2.71 14.63
CA ILE A 275 3.19 3.53 15.82
C ILE A 275 4.14 3.16 16.97
N GLU A 276 4.32 1.88 17.30
CA GLU A 276 5.20 1.44 18.40
C GLU A 276 6.63 1.96 18.20
N ARG A 277 7.12 1.91 16.97
CA ARG A 277 8.46 2.38 16.60
C ARG A 277 8.57 3.90 16.59
N TRP A 278 7.53 4.59 16.13
CA TRP A 278 7.46 6.04 16.15
C TRP A 278 7.48 6.56 17.59
N MET A 279 6.74 5.93 18.50
CA MET A 279 6.75 6.24 19.94
C MET A 279 8.13 6.01 20.56
N PHE A 280 8.78 4.89 20.21
CA PHE A 280 10.12 4.56 20.71
C PHE A 280 11.17 5.59 20.23
N ARG A 281 11.17 5.96 18.95
CA ARG A 281 12.08 6.99 18.40
C ARG A 281 11.84 8.35 19.05
N ARG A 282 10.59 8.73 19.25
CA ARG A 282 10.23 10.02 19.87
C ARG A 282 10.66 10.07 21.34
N ALA A 283 10.52 8.99 22.09
CA ALA A 283 10.97 8.89 23.45
C ALA A 283 12.50 9.04 23.57
N HIS A 284 13.27 8.45 22.65
CA HIS A 284 14.73 8.59 22.63
C HIS A 284 15.16 9.99 22.22
N PHE A 285 14.49 10.61 21.24
CA PHE A 285 14.80 11.98 20.82
C PHE A 285 14.53 13.02 21.93
N VAL A 286 13.48 12.83 22.72
CA VAL A 286 13.19 13.68 23.89
C VAL A 286 14.20 13.42 25.02
N GLY A 287 14.69 12.18 25.18
CA GLY A 287 15.75 11.82 26.12
C GLY A 287 17.07 12.52 25.78
N ASP A 288 17.49 12.50 24.51
CA ASP A 288 18.72 13.15 24.04
C ASP A 288 18.67 14.68 24.20
N LEU A 289 17.52 15.31 24.00
CA LEU A 289 17.33 16.74 24.24
C LEU A 289 17.36 17.09 25.74
N GLY A 290 16.88 16.19 26.60
CA GLY A 290 16.93 16.33 28.04
C GLY A 290 18.36 16.22 28.58
N GLU A 291 19.14 15.28 28.05
CA GLU A 291 20.56 15.10 28.45
C GLU A 291 21.45 16.23 27.93
N SER A 292 21.22 16.75 26.74
CA SER A 292 21.98 17.88 26.20
C SER A 292 21.69 19.19 26.93
N ASN A 293 20.47 19.41 27.43
CA ASN A 293 20.14 20.56 28.27
C ASN A 293 20.74 20.42 29.68
N MET A 294 20.74 19.23 30.28
CA MET A 294 21.38 19.01 31.57
C MET A 294 22.90 19.10 31.49
N ALA A 295 23.52 18.74 30.37
CA ALA A 295 24.95 18.92 30.15
C ALA A 295 25.32 20.39 29.95
N SER A 296 24.50 21.18 29.27
CA SER A 296 24.70 22.64 29.11
C SER A 296 24.51 23.39 30.44
N GLU A 297 23.55 23.00 31.27
CA GLU A 297 23.38 23.59 32.62
C GLU A 297 24.52 23.23 33.59
N ARG A 298 25.11 22.04 33.46
CA ARG A 298 26.28 21.65 34.25
C ARG A 298 27.55 22.38 33.83
N LEU A 299 27.70 22.72 32.58
CA LEU A 299 28.82 23.54 32.04
C LEU A 299 28.66 25.01 32.40
N ALA A 300 27.45 25.55 32.46
CA ALA A 300 27.18 26.93 32.87
C ALA A 300 27.38 27.16 34.39
N ASN A 301 27.26 26.11 35.21
CA ASN A 301 27.44 26.20 36.66
C ASN A 301 28.86 25.83 37.13
N ALA A 302 29.80 25.49 36.23
CA ALA A 302 31.17 25.11 36.54
C ALA A 302 32.18 26.27 36.44
N ASP A 303 31.74 27.44 35.97
CA ASP A 303 32.65 28.59 35.71
C ASP A 303 32.67 29.65 36.81
N ASP A 304 32.08 29.38 38.01
CA ASP A 304 31.96 30.38 39.09
C ASP A 304 32.60 29.94 40.43
N SER A 305 33.54 29.00 40.44
CA SER A 305 34.33 28.71 41.63
C SER A 305 35.70 28.17 41.24
N ASP A 306 36.71 29.04 41.16
CA ASP A 306 38.04 28.87 41.74
C ASP A 306 38.96 29.98 41.23
N ASN A 307 39.01 31.01 42.06
CA ASN A 307 40.15 31.93 42.09
C ASN A 307 40.76 31.83 43.49
N ASP A 308 41.77 31.02 43.73
CA ASP A 308 42.89 31.40 44.59
C ASP A 308 44.01 30.33 44.66
N ARG A 309 45.23 30.84 44.39
CA ARG A 309 46.57 30.50 44.95
C ARG A 309 47.34 29.24 44.49
N SER A 310 48.38 29.56 43.75
CA SER A 310 49.85 29.46 44.11
C SER A 310 50.58 28.13 43.99
N SER A 311 51.73 28.28 43.32
CA SER A 311 53.03 27.62 43.44
C SER A 311 53.32 26.36 42.62
N LEU A 312 54.23 26.56 41.67
CA LEU A 312 55.20 25.62 41.09
C LEU A 312 56.17 25.07 42.13
N PRO A 313 56.97 24.00 41.97
CA PRO A 313 57.86 23.82 40.78
C PRO A 313 58.13 22.36 40.28
N VAL A 314 58.54 22.25 39.06
CA VAL A 314 59.72 21.59 38.42
C VAL A 314 60.01 20.07 38.68
N ASP A 315 60.10 19.38 37.57
CA ASP A 315 61.13 18.45 37.10
C ASP A 315 60.72 16.99 36.79
N ALA A 316 61.15 16.60 35.61
CA ALA A 316 61.76 15.34 35.19
C ALA A 316 61.05 14.59 34.06
N THR A 317 61.61 14.70 32.90
CA THR A 317 61.52 13.80 31.72
C THR A 317 62.46 12.59 31.86
N PRO A 318 62.58 11.68 30.90
CA PRO A 318 61.84 10.45 30.60
C PRO A 318 62.72 9.18 30.80
N PRO A 319 62.49 8.00 30.29
CA PRO A 319 62.73 7.60 28.91
C PRO A 319 61.86 6.45 28.33
N LEU A 320 61.86 6.42 27.01
CA LEU A 320 61.84 5.34 26.02
C LEU A 320 62.01 3.88 26.45
N GLU A 321 61.25 2.96 25.88
CA GLU A 321 61.65 1.88 24.97
C GLU A 321 60.54 0.80 24.79
N SER A 322 60.20 0.60 23.56
CA SER A 322 60.18 -0.56 22.67
C SER A 322 59.61 -1.88 23.19
N ARG A 323 58.52 -2.32 22.60
CA ARG A 323 58.49 -3.42 21.60
C ARG A 323 57.12 -3.47 20.94
#